data_974bb579a72fadbda5adf46511b46ae9
#
_entry.id   974bb579a72fadbda5adf46511b46ae9
#
_cell.length_a   1.000
_cell.length_b   1.000
_cell.length_c   1.000
_cell.angle_alpha   90.00
_cell.angle_beta   90.00
_cell.angle_gamma   90.00
#
_symmetry.space_group_name_H-M   'P 1'
#
loop_
_entity.id
_entity.type
_entity.pdbx_description
1 polymer ?
#
loop_
_entity_poly.entity_id
_entity_poly.type
_entity_poly.pdbx_seq_one_letter_code
_entity_poly.pdbx_strand_id
1 'polypeptide(L)'
;IRDVYKRQAQACRDLNLPLARLAPPSWRTQPEAATWHWVDDHDGAAQVLADLPDVILLTVGRQPVSHYLRLGPRRVIVRCVDAPEEELPAGWKVLRERGPFTLDREREIFSQGVATLVSKDSGGTGLDPKLRLAAETDVQVVMVSRGPAPGWGDELSTVDDAVQWTGNHIATVIEQ
;
A
#
# COMPACT_ATOMS: atom_id res chain seq x y z
N ILE A 1 -0.54 -5.23 -9.73
CA ILE A 1 -0.02 -6.11 -8.65
C ILE A 1 -1.02 -7.22 -8.34
N ARG A 2 -2.35 -6.93 -8.24
CA ARG A 2 -3.41 -7.93 -7.98
C ARG A 2 -3.38 -9.12 -8.95
N ASP A 3 -3.03 -8.89 -10.20
CA ASP A 3 -3.01 -9.88 -11.27
C ASP A 3 -1.77 -10.81 -11.19
N VAL A 4 -0.64 -10.30 -10.74
CA VAL A 4 0.60 -11.08 -10.60
C VAL A 4 0.45 -12.19 -9.55
N TYR A 5 -0.06 -11.87 -8.37
CA TYR A 5 -0.26 -12.88 -7.31
C TYR A 5 -1.27 -13.95 -7.70
N LYS A 6 -2.34 -13.58 -8.41
CA LYS A 6 -3.31 -14.55 -8.91
C LYS A 6 -2.68 -15.51 -9.92
N ARG A 7 -1.85 -14.99 -10.83
CA ARG A 7 -1.12 -15.82 -11.82
C ARG A 7 -0.12 -16.74 -11.15
N GLN A 8 0.62 -16.26 -10.15
CA GLN A 8 1.52 -17.09 -9.36
C GLN A 8 0.78 -18.20 -8.63
N ALA A 9 -0.32 -17.87 -7.94
CA ALA A 9 -1.14 -18.85 -7.26
C ALA A 9 -1.72 -19.88 -8.22
N GLN A 10 -2.16 -19.48 -9.41
CA GLN A 10 -2.65 -20.40 -10.43
C GLN A 10 -1.53 -21.31 -10.93
N ALA A 11 -0.35 -20.77 -11.25
CA ALA A 11 0.79 -21.57 -11.69
C ALA A 11 1.23 -22.60 -10.63
N CYS A 12 1.28 -22.21 -9.36
CA CYS A 12 1.59 -23.13 -8.28
C CYS A 12 0.54 -24.24 -8.15
N ARG A 13 -0.75 -23.90 -8.29
CA ARG A 13 -1.84 -24.88 -8.30
C ARG A 13 -1.72 -25.87 -9.46
N ASP A 14 -1.48 -25.37 -10.66
CA ASP A 14 -1.39 -26.19 -11.88
C ASP A 14 -0.20 -27.16 -11.83
N LEU A 15 0.87 -26.76 -11.16
CA LEU A 15 2.10 -27.54 -10.97
C LEU A 15 2.13 -28.32 -9.63
N ASN A 16 1.04 -28.26 -8.84
CA ASN A 16 0.96 -28.84 -7.49
C ASN A 16 2.14 -28.42 -6.57
N LEU A 17 2.59 -27.19 -6.72
CA LEU A 17 3.67 -26.63 -5.88
C LEU A 17 3.10 -26.00 -4.60
N PRO A 18 3.74 -26.20 -3.44
CA PRO A 18 3.35 -25.49 -2.24
C PRO A 18 3.55 -23.98 -2.43
N LEU A 19 2.61 -23.19 -1.95
CA LEU A 19 2.64 -21.73 -2.01
C LEU A 19 2.31 -21.15 -0.65
N ALA A 20 3.13 -20.24 -0.18
CA ALA A 20 2.80 -19.39 0.96
C ALA A 20 2.96 -17.92 0.62
N ARG A 21 2.14 -17.09 1.24
CA ARG A 21 2.20 -15.64 1.17
C ARG A 21 2.46 -15.07 2.55
N LEU A 22 3.59 -14.41 2.74
CA LEU A 22 3.82 -13.62 3.94
C LEU A 22 3.05 -12.30 3.83
N ALA A 23 2.02 -12.15 4.64
CA ALA A 23 1.16 -10.98 4.70
C ALA A 23 1.05 -10.48 6.16
N PRO A 24 1.82 -9.45 6.54
CA PRO A 24 1.75 -8.90 7.89
C PRO A 24 0.32 -8.50 8.27
N PRO A 25 -0.06 -8.46 9.55
CA PRO A 25 -1.41 -8.06 9.96
C PRO A 25 -1.86 -6.75 9.33
N SER A 26 -3.10 -6.68 8.89
CA SER A 26 -3.67 -5.44 8.34
C SER A 26 -3.68 -4.34 9.40
N TRP A 27 -3.42 -3.11 9.00
CA TRP A 27 -3.55 -1.96 9.89
C TRP A 27 -5.00 -1.66 10.30
N ARG A 28 -5.98 -2.34 9.73
CA ARG A 28 -7.41 -2.20 10.10
C ARG A 28 -7.66 -2.48 11.59
N THR A 29 -6.78 -3.24 12.23
CA THR A 29 -6.86 -3.54 13.67
C THR A 29 -6.21 -2.48 14.57
N GLN A 30 -5.54 -1.49 14.00
CA GLN A 30 -4.95 -0.39 14.77
C GLN A 30 -6.05 0.57 15.23
N PRO A 31 -5.96 1.15 16.44
CA PRO A 31 -6.96 2.08 16.95
C PRO A 31 -7.19 3.29 16.03
N GLU A 32 -6.14 3.81 15.43
CA GLU A 32 -6.16 4.97 14.53
C GLU A 32 -6.96 4.69 13.25
N ALA A 33 -7.03 3.43 12.84
CA ALA A 33 -7.72 3.01 11.63
C ALA A 33 -9.24 3.24 11.65
N ALA A 34 -9.81 3.47 12.84
CA ALA A 34 -11.24 3.78 13.01
C ALA A 34 -11.64 5.12 12.37
N THR A 35 -10.69 6.04 12.22
CA THR A 35 -10.92 7.37 11.62
C THR A 35 -10.58 7.43 10.12
N TRP A 36 -10.03 6.37 9.54
CA TRP A 36 -9.59 6.36 8.16
C TRP A 36 -10.73 6.05 7.18
N HIS A 37 -10.66 6.65 6.00
CA HIS A 37 -11.54 6.30 4.88
C HIS A 37 -11.02 5.05 4.18
N TRP A 38 -11.62 3.91 4.49
CA TRP A 38 -11.29 2.63 3.87
C TRP A 38 -12.01 2.45 2.53
N VAL A 39 -11.24 2.14 1.49
CA VAL A 39 -11.76 1.92 0.13
C VAL A 39 -11.20 0.61 -0.44
N ASP A 40 -11.92 0.02 -1.38
CA ASP A 40 -11.54 -1.28 -1.94
C ASP A 40 -10.44 -1.18 -3.01
N ASP A 41 -10.37 -0.03 -3.69
CA ASP A 41 -9.45 0.17 -4.80
C ASP A 41 -9.06 1.64 -4.99
N HIS A 42 -8.21 1.91 -6.00
CA HIS A 42 -7.74 3.24 -6.32
C HIS A 42 -8.81 4.13 -6.93
N ASP A 43 -9.82 3.56 -7.60
CA ASP A 43 -10.94 4.33 -8.14
C ASP A 43 -11.83 4.86 -7.02
N GLY A 44 -12.13 4.02 -6.03
CA GLY A 44 -12.81 4.42 -4.81
C GLY A 44 -12.03 5.48 -4.03
N ALA A 45 -10.70 5.32 -3.95
CA ALA A 45 -9.86 6.34 -3.31
C ALA A 45 -9.98 7.70 -4.03
N ALA A 46 -9.88 7.71 -5.36
CA ALA A 46 -9.99 8.94 -6.12
C ALA A 46 -11.39 9.58 -6.05
N GLN A 47 -12.45 8.80 -5.82
CA GLN A 47 -13.81 9.33 -5.56
C GLN A 47 -13.87 10.04 -4.21
N VAL A 48 -13.40 9.38 -3.14
CA VAL A 48 -13.37 9.96 -1.79
C VAL A 48 -12.55 11.25 -1.75
N LEU A 49 -11.42 11.28 -2.47
CA LEU A 49 -10.55 12.46 -2.53
C LEU A 49 -11.22 13.70 -3.14
N ALA A 50 -12.29 13.54 -3.94
CA ALA A 50 -12.99 14.68 -4.53
C ALA A 50 -13.51 15.65 -3.46
N ASP A 51 -13.92 15.14 -2.32
CA ASP A 51 -14.52 15.89 -1.21
C ASP A 51 -13.53 16.19 -0.06
N LEU A 52 -12.29 15.71 -0.15
CA LEU A 52 -11.29 15.90 0.88
C LEU A 52 -10.34 17.08 0.60
N PRO A 53 -9.70 17.64 1.66
CA PRO A 53 -8.84 18.82 1.51
C PRO A 53 -7.61 18.58 0.64
N ASP A 54 -7.15 19.64 -0.05
CA ASP A 54 -5.80 19.76 -0.59
C ASP A 54 -4.83 20.10 0.58
N VAL A 55 -3.61 19.74 0.57
CA VAL A 55 -2.70 19.08 -0.34
C VAL A 55 -2.75 17.57 -0.14
N ILE A 56 -2.79 16.81 -1.22
CA ILE A 56 -2.90 15.34 -1.18
C ILE A 56 -1.51 14.72 -1.34
N LEU A 57 -1.12 13.83 -0.41
CA LEU A 57 0.08 12.99 -0.51
C LEU A 57 -0.30 11.58 -0.96
N LEU A 58 0.06 11.21 -2.19
CA LEU A 58 -0.13 9.86 -2.72
C LEU A 58 1.11 9.00 -2.45
N THR A 59 0.99 7.96 -1.63
CA THR A 59 2.07 7.00 -1.32
C THR A 59 1.80 5.60 -1.86
N VAL A 60 1.13 5.54 -2.99
CA VAL A 60 0.65 4.29 -3.62
C VAL A 60 1.62 3.71 -4.66
N GLY A 61 2.71 4.41 -4.96
CA GLY A 61 3.64 4.09 -6.03
C GLY A 61 3.17 4.62 -7.40
N ARG A 62 3.98 4.42 -8.46
CA ARG A 62 3.73 5.03 -9.77
C ARG A 62 2.56 4.41 -10.54
N GLN A 63 2.40 3.08 -10.47
CA GLN A 63 1.43 2.36 -11.32
C GLN A 63 -0.03 2.79 -11.15
N PRO A 64 -0.53 3.07 -9.91
CA PRO A 64 -1.91 3.48 -9.74
C PRO A 64 -2.16 4.98 -10.01
N VAL A 65 -1.16 5.76 -10.38
CA VAL A 65 -1.30 7.22 -10.53
C VAL A 65 -2.39 7.58 -11.56
N SER A 66 -2.53 6.79 -12.62
CA SER A 66 -3.57 6.98 -13.65
C SER A 66 -5.00 7.06 -13.09
N HIS A 67 -5.31 6.32 -12.01
CA HIS A 67 -6.64 6.39 -11.36
C HIS A 67 -6.94 7.76 -10.74
N TYR A 68 -5.89 8.51 -10.38
CA TYR A 68 -6.01 9.80 -9.68
C TYR A 68 -5.96 11.01 -10.61
N LEU A 69 -5.65 10.86 -11.91
CA LEU A 69 -5.56 11.98 -12.87
C LEU A 69 -6.88 12.78 -12.98
N ARG A 70 -8.01 12.13 -12.71
CA ARG A 70 -9.33 12.78 -12.66
C ARG A 70 -9.49 13.85 -11.56
N LEU A 71 -8.56 13.90 -10.59
CA LEU A 71 -8.53 14.98 -9.59
C LEU A 71 -8.21 16.33 -10.23
N GLY A 72 -7.67 16.34 -11.46
CA GLY A 72 -7.38 17.58 -12.19
C GLY A 72 -6.28 18.42 -11.51
N PRO A 73 -6.32 19.74 -11.70
CA PRO A 73 -5.25 20.65 -11.29
C PRO A 73 -5.28 20.97 -9.77
N ARG A 74 -5.30 19.94 -8.92
CA ARG A 74 -5.19 20.05 -7.46
C ARG A 74 -3.72 20.02 -7.02
N ARG A 75 -3.45 20.36 -5.76
CA ARG A 75 -2.12 20.24 -5.17
C ARG A 75 -1.90 18.79 -4.71
N VAL A 76 -1.14 18.03 -5.49
CA VAL A 76 -0.86 16.62 -5.22
C VAL A 76 0.65 16.37 -5.19
N ILE A 77 1.11 15.64 -4.20
CA ILE A 77 2.48 15.13 -4.09
C ILE A 77 2.44 13.63 -4.33
N VAL A 78 3.04 13.15 -5.42
CA VAL A 78 3.16 11.73 -5.73
C VAL A 78 4.52 11.24 -5.25
N ARG A 79 4.53 10.38 -4.23
CA ARG A 79 5.77 9.74 -3.78
C ARG A 79 5.92 8.37 -4.41
N CYS A 80 7.00 8.19 -5.17
CA CYS A 80 7.31 6.96 -5.88
C CYS A 80 8.83 6.81 -6.08
N VAL A 81 9.27 5.60 -6.40
CA VAL A 81 10.68 5.33 -6.72
C VAL A 81 11.01 5.85 -8.12
N ASP A 82 10.20 5.47 -9.08
CA ASP A 82 10.30 5.90 -10.47
C ASP A 82 9.13 6.82 -10.81
N ALA A 83 9.37 7.83 -11.63
CA ALA A 83 8.32 8.75 -12.05
C ALA A 83 7.19 8.01 -12.77
N PRO A 84 5.93 8.48 -12.65
CA PRO A 84 4.83 8.02 -13.51
C PRO A 84 5.16 8.28 -14.98
N GLU A 85 4.58 7.47 -15.85
CA GLU A 85 4.71 7.62 -17.31
C GLU A 85 3.66 8.60 -17.86
N GLU A 86 2.61 8.82 -17.09
CA GLU A 86 1.51 9.71 -17.44
C GLU A 86 1.91 11.17 -17.34
N GLU A 87 1.34 12.01 -18.19
CA GLU A 87 1.38 13.46 -18.05
C GLU A 87 0.54 13.88 -16.84
N LEU A 88 1.19 14.54 -15.89
CA LEU A 88 0.54 14.92 -14.64
C LEU A 88 -0.16 16.27 -14.76
N PRO A 89 -1.35 16.44 -14.15
CA PRO A 89 -2.05 17.72 -14.11
C PRO A 89 -1.23 18.84 -13.47
N ALA A 90 -1.54 20.09 -13.80
CA ALA A 90 -0.92 21.24 -13.17
C ALA A 90 -1.12 21.22 -11.64
N GLY A 91 -0.06 21.59 -10.91
CA GLY A 91 -0.06 21.57 -9.44
C GLY A 91 0.41 20.26 -8.82
N TRP A 92 0.62 19.21 -9.61
CA TRP A 92 1.20 17.95 -9.13
C TRP A 92 2.71 18.04 -9.04
N LYS A 93 3.26 17.39 -8.01
CA LYS A 93 4.71 17.25 -7.82
C LYS A 93 5.07 15.80 -7.65
N VAL A 94 6.18 15.36 -8.25
CA VAL A 94 6.73 14.01 -8.05
C VAL A 94 7.89 14.08 -7.08
N LEU A 95 7.78 13.32 -5.99
CA LEU A 95 8.83 13.11 -5.01
C LEU A 95 9.43 11.72 -5.24
N ARG A 96 10.61 11.68 -5.85
CA ARG A 96 11.30 10.42 -6.14
C ARG A 96 12.14 9.98 -4.96
N GLU A 97 11.63 9.00 -4.22
CA GLU A 97 12.26 8.48 -3.02
C GLU A 97 12.04 6.98 -2.86
N ARG A 98 13.01 6.33 -2.24
CA ARG A 98 12.96 4.93 -1.83
C ARG A 98 13.08 4.84 -0.31
N GLY A 99 12.21 4.05 0.31
CA GLY A 99 12.30 3.75 1.75
C GLY A 99 13.59 3.00 2.14
N PRO A 100 13.85 2.83 3.44
CA PRO A 100 12.95 3.15 4.54
C PRO A 100 12.82 4.65 4.81
N PHE A 101 11.64 5.09 5.25
CA PHE A 101 11.36 6.48 5.57
C PHE A 101 11.43 6.72 7.08
N THR A 102 12.05 7.84 7.48
CA THR A 102 12.12 8.27 8.88
C THR A 102 10.97 9.20 9.22
N LEU A 103 10.65 9.31 10.51
CA LEU A 103 9.64 10.25 10.98
C LEU A 103 9.99 11.71 10.65
N ASP A 104 11.27 12.07 10.70
CA ASP A 104 11.71 13.43 10.37
C ASP A 104 11.49 13.73 8.88
N ARG A 105 11.75 12.75 8.00
CA ARG A 105 11.45 12.91 6.57
C ARG A 105 9.95 13.07 6.31
N GLU A 106 9.12 12.32 7.01
CA GLU A 106 7.67 12.50 6.91
C GLU A 106 7.23 13.90 7.40
N ARG A 107 7.81 14.40 8.49
CA ARG A 107 7.54 15.78 8.98
C ARG A 107 7.89 16.84 7.94
N GLU A 108 9.03 16.71 7.25
CA GLU A 108 9.40 17.62 6.17
C GLU A 108 8.38 17.61 5.02
N ILE A 109 7.83 16.44 4.67
CA ILE A 109 6.81 16.34 3.62
C ILE A 109 5.50 16.94 4.11
N PHE A 110 5.06 16.61 5.30
CA PHE A 110 3.81 17.11 5.88
C PHE A 110 3.83 18.62 6.10
N SER A 111 5.02 19.22 6.38
CA SER A 111 5.19 20.68 6.52
C SER A 111 4.88 21.46 5.24
N GLN A 112 4.73 20.77 4.08
CA GLN A 112 4.28 21.39 2.83
C GLN A 112 2.76 21.62 2.83
N GLY A 113 2.09 21.38 3.94
CA GLY A 113 0.66 21.59 4.13
C GLY A 113 -0.19 20.36 3.75
N VAL A 114 0.39 19.15 3.80
CA VAL A 114 -0.38 17.91 3.55
C VAL A 114 -1.59 17.85 4.48
N ALA A 115 -2.77 17.75 3.89
CA ALA A 115 -4.05 17.64 4.59
C ALA A 115 -4.73 16.28 4.35
N THR A 116 -4.35 15.58 3.29
CA THR A 116 -4.86 14.24 2.98
C THR A 116 -3.72 13.30 2.56
N LEU A 117 -3.65 12.12 3.18
CA LEU A 117 -2.71 11.04 2.88
C LEU A 117 -3.43 9.87 2.23
N VAL A 118 -2.96 9.41 1.08
CA VAL A 118 -3.41 8.15 0.47
C VAL A 118 -2.35 7.08 0.62
N SER A 119 -2.69 5.96 1.22
CA SER A 119 -1.79 4.83 1.41
C SER A 119 -2.48 3.51 1.05
N LYS A 120 -1.68 2.46 0.86
CA LYS A 120 -2.16 1.08 0.73
C LYS A 120 -1.97 0.36 2.06
N ASP A 121 -2.89 -0.53 2.40
CA ASP A 121 -2.75 -1.40 3.56
C ASP A 121 -1.64 -2.44 3.30
N SER A 122 -0.39 -2.05 3.50
CA SER A 122 0.74 -2.98 3.49
C SER A 122 0.87 -3.75 4.80
N GLY A 123 0.28 -3.24 5.85
CA GLY A 123 0.25 -3.85 7.17
C GLY A 123 1.58 -3.83 7.92
N GLY A 124 1.53 -4.35 9.12
CA GLY A 124 2.65 -4.43 10.04
C GLY A 124 2.18 -4.53 11.49
N THR A 125 3.12 -4.81 12.39
CA THR A 125 2.85 -4.84 13.84
C THR A 125 2.69 -3.44 14.45
N GLY A 126 3.07 -2.39 13.71
CA GLY A 126 2.90 -0.99 14.09
C GLY A 126 2.71 -0.12 12.85
N LEU A 127 2.35 1.13 13.07
CA LEU A 127 2.13 2.08 11.98
C LEU A 127 3.46 2.54 11.35
N ASP A 128 3.45 2.64 10.03
CA ASP A 128 4.51 3.35 9.29
C ASP A 128 4.64 4.80 9.75
N PRO A 129 5.85 5.43 9.67
CA PRO A 129 6.05 6.80 10.10
C PRO A 129 5.04 7.81 9.55
N LYS A 130 4.63 7.68 8.27
CA LYS A 130 3.62 8.56 7.67
C LYS A 130 2.23 8.42 8.31
N LEU A 131 1.82 7.19 8.66
CA LEU A 131 0.53 6.93 9.28
C LEU A 131 0.52 7.36 10.75
N ARG A 132 1.64 7.14 11.44
CA ARG A 132 1.84 7.64 12.79
C ARG A 132 1.76 9.17 12.83
N LEU A 133 2.44 9.85 11.91
CA LEU A 133 2.38 11.30 11.84
C LEU A 133 0.98 11.81 11.47
N ALA A 134 0.27 11.11 10.56
CA ALA A 134 -1.11 11.46 10.24
C ALA A 134 -2.04 11.34 11.46
N ALA A 135 -1.81 10.36 12.35
CA ALA A 135 -2.56 10.22 13.59
C ALA A 135 -2.23 11.30 14.65
N GLU A 136 -1.01 11.87 14.59
CA GLU A 136 -0.56 12.96 15.46
C GLU A 136 -1.04 14.34 14.96
N THR A 137 -1.62 14.38 13.75
CA THR A 137 -2.06 15.61 13.07
C THR A 137 -3.47 15.42 12.51
N ASP A 138 -4.17 16.50 12.14
CA ASP A 138 -5.51 16.42 11.54
C ASP A 138 -5.50 16.00 10.05
N VAL A 139 -4.54 15.20 9.63
CA VAL A 139 -4.42 14.72 8.26
C VAL A 139 -5.41 13.59 8.02
N GLN A 140 -6.29 13.76 7.02
CA GLN A 140 -7.25 12.74 6.62
C GLN A 140 -6.51 11.56 5.94
N VAL A 141 -6.84 10.34 6.29
CA VAL A 141 -6.22 9.15 5.70
C VAL A 141 -7.22 8.40 4.83
N VAL A 142 -6.88 8.21 3.55
CA VAL A 142 -7.58 7.31 2.65
C VAL A 142 -6.73 6.05 2.48
N MET A 143 -7.26 4.93 2.94
CA MET A 143 -6.55 3.65 2.96
C MET A 143 -7.14 2.69 1.92
N VAL A 144 -6.34 2.36 0.92
CA VAL A 144 -6.71 1.33 -0.07
C VAL A 144 -6.49 -0.04 0.53
N SER A 145 -7.59 -0.77 0.69
CA SER A 145 -7.63 -2.11 1.28
C SER A 145 -6.79 -3.11 0.47
N ARG A 146 -6.29 -4.13 1.15
CA ARG A 146 -5.74 -5.31 0.47
C ARG A 146 -6.87 -6.01 -0.27
N GLY A 147 -6.56 -6.53 -1.46
CA GLY A 147 -7.48 -7.48 -2.09
C GLY A 147 -7.55 -8.80 -1.30
N PRO A 148 -8.58 -9.60 -1.53
CA PRO A 148 -8.68 -10.92 -0.94
C PRO A 148 -7.44 -11.76 -1.27
N ALA A 149 -7.05 -12.63 -0.33
CA ALA A 149 -5.99 -13.60 -0.56
C ALA A 149 -6.30 -14.45 -1.80
N PRO A 150 -5.29 -14.92 -2.56
CA PRO A 150 -5.50 -15.91 -3.58
C PRO A 150 -6.15 -17.16 -2.94
N GLY A 151 -7.12 -17.76 -3.57
CA GLY A 151 -7.79 -18.97 -3.04
C GLY A 151 -6.92 -20.24 -3.08
N TRP A 152 -5.60 -20.11 -3.11
CA TRP A 152 -4.63 -21.20 -3.10
C TRP A 152 -3.39 -20.79 -2.32
N GLY A 153 -2.87 -21.72 -1.50
CA GLY A 153 -1.70 -21.51 -0.64
C GLY A 153 -2.05 -21.01 0.75
N ASP A 154 -1.03 -20.96 1.59
CA ASP A 154 -1.14 -20.56 2.97
C ASP A 154 -0.87 -19.05 3.13
N GLU A 155 -1.57 -18.39 4.06
CA GLU A 155 -1.26 -17.03 4.45
C GLU A 155 -0.54 -17.02 5.80
N LEU A 156 0.65 -16.45 5.83
CA LEU A 156 1.52 -16.40 6.99
C LEU A 156 1.65 -14.96 7.45
N SER A 157 1.64 -14.75 8.76
CA SER A 157 1.62 -13.41 9.35
C SER A 157 2.99 -12.92 9.79
N THR A 158 3.91 -13.84 10.10
CA THR A 158 5.23 -13.52 10.65
C THR A 158 6.35 -14.14 9.82
N VAL A 159 7.55 -13.61 10.00
CA VAL A 159 8.77 -14.18 9.39
C VAL A 159 9.05 -15.56 9.96
N ASP A 160 8.80 -15.76 11.25
CA ASP A 160 9.03 -17.06 11.93
C ASP A 160 8.09 -18.13 11.35
N ASP A 161 6.82 -17.81 11.12
CA ASP A 161 5.88 -18.71 10.43
C ASP A 161 6.40 -19.08 9.03
N ALA A 162 6.93 -18.08 8.31
CA ALA A 162 7.46 -18.31 6.97
C ALA A 162 8.71 -19.22 6.97
N VAL A 163 9.60 -19.04 7.93
CA VAL A 163 10.77 -19.89 8.11
C VAL A 163 10.36 -21.32 8.43
N GLN A 164 9.42 -21.49 9.37
CA GLN A 164 8.91 -22.80 9.75
C GLN A 164 8.19 -23.49 8.57
N TRP A 165 7.32 -22.73 7.86
CA TRP A 165 6.62 -23.25 6.69
C TRP A 165 7.59 -23.71 5.61
N THR A 166 8.64 -22.92 5.32
CA THR A 166 9.66 -23.26 4.33
C THR A 166 10.41 -24.54 4.73
N GLY A 167 10.82 -24.68 6.00
CA GLY A 167 11.47 -25.88 6.51
C GLY A 167 10.64 -27.14 6.30
N ASN A 168 9.32 -27.04 6.52
CA ASN A 168 8.41 -28.19 6.37
C ASN A 168 8.18 -28.58 4.90
N HIS A 169 8.36 -27.67 3.94
CA HIS A 169 8.02 -27.92 2.52
C HIS A 169 9.24 -28.14 1.62
N ILE A 170 10.45 -27.74 2.03
CA ILE A 170 11.68 -27.97 1.24
C ILE A 170 11.92 -29.47 1.04
N ALA A 171 11.72 -30.29 2.07
CA ALA A 171 11.91 -31.75 1.96
C ALA A 171 11.02 -32.38 0.86
N THR A 172 9.79 -31.91 0.72
CA THR A 172 8.82 -32.42 -0.26
C THR A 172 9.20 -32.08 -1.70
N VAL A 173 9.91 -30.97 -1.95
CA VAL A 173 10.31 -30.52 -3.30
C VAL A 173 11.60 -31.20 -3.77
N ILE A 174 12.47 -31.62 -2.86
CA ILE A 174 13.75 -32.29 -3.19
C ILE A 174 13.54 -33.78 -3.53
N GLU A 175 12.44 -34.38 -3.09
CA GLU A 175 12.13 -35.79 -3.30
C GLU A 175 11.33 -36.08 -4.61
N GLN A 176 11.02 -35.06 -5.41
CA GLN A 176 10.34 -35.17 -6.72
C GLN A 176 11.33 -34.92 -7.87
#